data_00db9387c9dcd1f35e4af3049b204eca
#
_entry.id   00db9387c9dcd1f35e4af3049b204eca
#
_cell.length_a   1.000
_cell.length_b   1.000
_cell.length_c   1.000
_cell.angle_alpha   90.00
_cell.angle_beta   90.00
_cell.angle_gamma   90.00
#
_symmetry.space_group_name_H-M   'P 1'
#
loop_
_entity.id
_entity.type
_entity.pdbx_description
1 polymer ?
#
loop_
_entity_poly.entity_id
_entity_poly.type
_entity_poly.pdbx_seq_one_letter_code
_entity_poly.pdbx_strand_id
1 'polypeptide(L)'
;LPLDHYIAELRKRDALFGRVKDIILPHDGVNRDYNGVKYYEKLEQAGYSTILVKRTSDVWASIDTTRTLLHHAVIHARCSQKTTLPNMKEGYISGVDALANYKMAPPGKNGVTRNEPLHDICSHAADSLRTFADAWAAGYIAKETGWKNDDDDEGVRSPYSGLARGAESLYL
;
A
#
# COMPACT_ATOMS: atom_id res chain seq x y z
N LEU A 1 17.71 -2.44 -0.52
CA LEU A 1 17.91 -1.77 -1.82
C LEU A 1 17.92 -0.26 -1.60
N PRO A 2 18.77 0.52 -2.31
CA PRO A 2 18.76 1.98 -2.21
C PRO A 2 17.46 2.55 -2.79
N LEU A 3 17.08 3.75 -2.34
CA LEU A 3 15.82 4.41 -2.77
C LEU A 3 15.78 4.65 -4.29
N ASP A 4 16.93 4.85 -4.93
CA ASP A 4 17.02 5.02 -6.38
C ASP A 4 16.47 3.84 -7.18
N HIS A 5 16.61 2.62 -6.63
CA HIS A 5 15.99 1.44 -7.22
C HIS A 5 14.46 1.55 -7.22
N TYR A 6 13.87 1.98 -6.11
CA TYR A 6 12.42 2.14 -6.01
C TYR A 6 11.90 3.27 -6.90
N ILE A 7 12.66 4.37 -7.03
CA ILE A 7 12.34 5.46 -7.95
C ILE A 7 12.35 4.97 -9.40
N ALA A 8 13.31 4.14 -9.77
CA ALA A 8 13.35 3.54 -11.11
C ALA A 8 12.15 2.62 -11.37
N GLU A 9 11.73 1.83 -10.38
CA GLU A 9 10.53 0.98 -10.48
C GLU A 9 9.24 1.81 -10.57
N LEU A 10 9.12 2.90 -9.81
CA LEU A 10 7.99 3.83 -9.92
C LEU A 10 7.89 4.41 -11.33
N ARG A 11 8.99 4.86 -11.93
CA ARG A 11 9.00 5.39 -13.30
C ARG A 11 8.56 4.36 -14.34
N LYS A 12 8.93 3.09 -14.17
CA LYS A 12 8.42 2.01 -15.04
C LYS A 12 6.90 1.84 -14.91
N ARG A 13 6.38 1.96 -13.69
CA ARG A 13 4.94 1.87 -13.42
C ARG A 13 4.17 3.07 -13.96
N ASP A 14 4.74 4.28 -13.85
CA ASP A 14 4.17 5.49 -14.43
C ASP A 14 3.94 5.34 -15.94
N ALA A 15 4.84 4.67 -16.64
CA ALA A 15 4.70 4.40 -18.07
C ALA A 15 3.55 3.42 -18.39
N LEU A 16 3.18 2.55 -17.46
CA LEU A 16 2.16 1.52 -17.65
C LEU A 16 0.77 1.95 -17.18
N PHE A 17 0.69 2.76 -16.12
CA PHE A 17 -0.56 3.05 -15.40
C PHE A 17 -0.86 4.54 -15.31
N GLY A 18 -0.02 5.39 -15.90
CA GLY A 18 -0.05 6.82 -15.68
C GLY A 18 0.73 7.24 -14.44
N ARG A 19 1.08 8.53 -14.40
CA ARG A 19 1.93 9.09 -13.35
C ARG A 19 1.29 8.98 -11.98
N VAL A 20 2.04 8.43 -11.03
CA VAL A 20 1.67 8.43 -9.60
C VAL A 20 1.58 9.89 -9.14
N LYS A 21 0.45 10.27 -8.56
CA LYS A 21 0.20 11.62 -8.06
C LYS A 21 0.91 11.83 -6.73
N ASP A 22 0.63 10.99 -5.76
CA ASP A 22 1.13 11.11 -4.40
C ASP A 22 1.75 9.79 -3.93
N ILE A 23 2.87 9.86 -3.23
CA ILE A 23 3.50 8.72 -2.56
C ILE A 23 3.29 8.89 -1.06
N ILE A 24 2.61 7.93 -0.46
CA ILE A 24 2.33 7.92 0.95
C ILE A 24 3.46 7.23 1.68
N LEU A 25 4.09 7.92 2.59
CA LEU A 25 5.21 7.45 3.38
C LEU A 25 4.82 7.35 4.86
N PRO A 26 5.27 6.31 5.56
CA PRO A 26 5.17 6.26 7.00
C PRO A 26 6.02 7.37 7.66
N HIS A 27 5.86 7.55 8.96
CA HIS A 27 6.56 8.60 9.74
C HIS A 27 8.09 8.55 9.62
N ASP A 28 8.67 7.41 9.33
CA ASP A 28 10.12 7.21 9.14
C ASP A 28 10.61 7.65 7.75
N GLY A 29 9.71 8.07 6.86
CA GLY A 29 10.06 8.76 5.60
C GLY A 29 10.90 10.02 5.80
N VAL A 30 10.96 10.57 7.04
CA VAL A 30 11.88 11.66 7.42
C VAL A 30 13.32 11.19 7.69
N ASN A 31 13.54 9.88 7.77
CA ASN A 31 14.89 9.34 7.97
C ASN A 31 15.79 9.68 6.78
N ARG A 32 17.07 9.78 7.06
CA ARG A 32 18.08 10.13 6.06
C ARG A 32 18.75 8.88 5.50
N ASP A 33 19.06 8.92 4.20
CA ASP A 33 19.92 7.92 3.59
C ASP A 33 21.40 8.13 4.01
N TYR A 34 22.29 7.30 3.48
CA TYR A 34 23.72 7.38 3.76
C TYR A 34 24.39 8.68 3.27
N ASN A 35 23.75 9.44 2.36
CA ASN A 35 24.17 10.76 1.89
C ASN A 35 23.60 11.90 2.74
N GLY A 36 22.82 11.59 3.77
CA GLY A 36 22.17 12.58 4.63
C GLY A 36 20.89 13.21 4.05
N VAL A 37 20.40 12.72 2.91
CA VAL A 37 19.17 13.20 2.27
C VAL A 37 17.97 12.41 2.82
N LYS A 38 16.89 13.10 3.17
CA LYS A 38 15.69 12.43 3.65
C LYS A 38 14.98 11.69 2.51
N TYR A 39 14.31 10.59 2.84
CA TYR A 39 13.65 9.76 1.83
C TYR A 39 12.57 10.54 1.07
N TYR A 40 11.76 11.34 1.75
CA TYR A 40 10.74 12.15 1.08
C TYR A 40 11.37 13.22 0.16
N GLU A 41 12.43 13.91 0.59
CA GLU A 41 13.14 14.92 -0.21
C GLU A 41 13.66 14.31 -1.53
N LYS A 42 14.17 13.08 -1.46
CA LYS A 42 14.68 12.38 -2.64
C LYS A 42 13.58 11.99 -3.63
N LEU A 43 12.41 11.62 -3.14
CA LEU A 43 11.23 11.36 -3.96
C LEU A 43 10.71 12.65 -4.61
N GLU A 44 10.68 13.75 -3.87
CA GLU A 44 10.29 15.06 -4.40
C GLU A 44 11.27 15.57 -5.46
N GLN A 45 12.58 15.40 -5.27
CA GLN A 45 13.60 15.66 -6.29
C GLN A 45 13.41 14.81 -7.55
N ALA A 46 12.88 13.60 -7.41
CA ALA A 46 12.52 12.75 -8.55
C ALA A 46 11.19 13.15 -9.22
N GLY A 47 10.49 14.17 -8.67
CA GLY A 47 9.27 14.76 -9.22
C GLY A 47 7.97 14.14 -8.69
N TYR A 48 8.00 13.40 -7.59
CA TYR A 48 6.81 12.85 -6.93
C TYR A 48 6.37 13.76 -5.78
N SER A 49 5.06 13.90 -5.59
CA SER A 49 4.50 14.47 -4.36
C SER A 49 4.54 13.43 -3.25
N THR A 50 4.82 13.85 -2.01
CA THR A 50 4.88 12.96 -0.87
C THR A 50 3.92 13.36 0.24
N ILE A 51 3.31 12.38 0.88
CA ILE A 51 2.45 12.54 2.06
C ILE A 51 3.05 11.74 3.20
N LEU A 52 3.49 12.43 4.26
CA LEU A 52 4.01 11.80 5.46
C LEU A 52 2.87 11.52 6.45
N VAL A 53 2.66 10.26 6.76
CA VAL A 53 1.65 9.83 7.74
C VAL A 53 2.27 9.87 9.14
N LYS A 54 1.57 10.45 10.09
CA LYS A 54 1.99 10.47 11.49
C LYS A 54 2.05 9.06 12.06
N ARG A 55 2.98 8.83 12.97
CA ARG A 55 3.07 7.57 13.68
C ARG A 55 1.80 7.32 14.47
N THR A 56 1.17 6.18 14.23
CA THR A 56 0.04 5.70 15.03
C THR A 56 0.57 5.06 16.30
N SER A 57 0.08 5.48 17.46
CA SER A 57 0.45 4.90 18.76
C SER A 57 -0.22 3.55 19.01
N ASP A 58 -1.38 3.33 18.37
CA ASP A 58 -2.16 2.11 18.47
C ASP A 58 -2.18 1.37 17.13
N VAL A 59 -1.40 0.30 17.04
CA VAL A 59 -1.32 -0.54 15.86
C VAL A 59 -2.64 -1.25 15.56
N TRP A 60 -3.44 -1.56 16.58
CA TRP A 60 -4.71 -2.26 16.39
C TRP A 60 -5.78 -1.35 15.81
N ALA A 61 -5.84 -0.09 16.26
CA ALA A 61 -6.71 0.91 15.64
C ALA A 61 -6.37 1.10 14.16
N SER A 62 -5.09 1.14 13.80
CA SER A 62 -4.64 1.24 12.41
C SER A 62 -4.99 -0.02 11.60
N ILE A 63 -4.92 -1.22 12.19
CA ILE A 63 -5.38 -2.47 11.56
C ILE A 63 -6.89 -2.45 11.30
N ASP A 64 -7.69 -1.97 12.25
CA ASP A 64 -9.14 -1.88 12.08
C ASP A 64 -9.53 -0.84 11.03
N THR A 65 -8.78 0.26 10.95
CA THR A 65 -8.89 1.24 9.84
C THR A 65 -8.62 0.57 8.48
N THR A 66 -7.59 -0.27 8.43
CA THR A 66 -7.24 -1.02 7.21
C THR A 66 -8.34 -2.00 6.82
N ARG A 67 -8.91 -2.71 7.78
CA ARG A 67 -10.06 -3.61 7.54
C ARG A 67 -11.26 -2.84 6.99
N THR A 68 -11.56 -1.67 7.55
CA THR A 68 -12.62 -0.79 7.05
C THR A 68 -12.36 -0.38 5.60
N LEU A 69 -11.13 0.03 5.27
CA LEU A 69 -10.75 0.35 3.90
C LEU A 69 -10.96 -0.84 2.96
N LEU A 70 -10.57 -2.05 3.38
CA LEU A 70 -10.68 -3.26 2.55
C LEU A 70 -12.13 -3.62 2.19
N HIS A 71 -13.12 -3.24 3.02
CA HIS A 71 -14.54 -3.40 2.67
C HIS A 71 -14.98 -2.54 1.47
N HIS A 72 -14.21 -1.49 1.16
CA HIS A 72 -14.49 -0.57 0.05
C HIS A 72 -13.48 -0.70 -1.09
N ALA A 73 -12.49 -1.57 -0.95
CA ALA A 73 -11.39 -1.69 -1.90
C ALA A 73 -11.63 -2.84 -2.88
N VAL A 74 -11.27 -2.60 -4.13
CA VAL A 74 -11.14 -3.66 -5.14
C VAL A 74 -9.66 -3.94 -5.34
N ILE A 75 -9.26 -5.19 -5.11
CA ILE A 75 -7.87 -5.60 -5.27
C ILE A 75 -7.68 -6.17 -6.68
N HIS A 76 -6.81 -5.53 -7.46
CA HIS A 76 -6.52 -5.97 -8.80
C HIS A 76 -5.83 -7.35 -8.80
N ALA A 77 -6.20 -8.23 -9.75
CA ALA A 77 -5.68 -9.61 -9.84
C ALA A 77 -4.13 -9.71 -9.89
N ARG A 78 -3.45 -8.69 -10.38
CA ARG A 78 -1.97 -8.64 -10.34
C ARG A 78 -1.39 -8.64 -8.93
N CYS A 79 -2.14 -8.21 -7.92
CA CYS A 79 -1.70 -8.25 -6.53
C CYS A 79 -1.61 -9.68 -5.97
N SER A 80 -2.20 -10.67 -6.67
CA SER A 80 -2.06 -12.10 -6.38
C SER A 80 -0.82 -12.72 -7.03
N GLN A 81 -0.11 -12.00 -7.90
CA GLN A 81 1.11 -12.49 -8.53
C GLN A 81 2.27 -12.44 -7.53
N LYS A 82 2.98 -13.55 -7.43
CA LYS A 82 4.21 -13.62 -6.63
C LYS A 82 5.28 -12.76 -7.27
N THR A 83 5.91 -11.90 -6.50
CA THR A 83 6.97 -11.02 -6.99
C THR A 83 8.32 -11.46 -6.41
N THR A 84 9.30 -11.62 -7.29
CA THR A 84 10.70 -11.83 -6.90
C THR A 84 11.30 -10.49 -6.52
N LEU A 85 11.70 -10.32 -5.26
CA LEU A 85 12.61 -9.23 -4.92
C LEU A 85 14.05 -9.72 -5.10
N PRO A 86 14.92 -8.97 -5.81
CA PRO A 86 16.32 -9.31 -5.88
C PRO A 86 16.90 -9.40 -4.47
N ASN A 87 17.64 -10.46 -4.17
CA ASN A 87 18.30 -10.74 -2.88
C ASN A 87 17.41 -11.29 -1.74
N MET A 88 16.17 -11.66 -1.96
CA MET A 88 15.43 -12.46 -0.98
C MET A 88 15.75 -13.94 -1.16
N LYS A 89 16.37 -14.55 -0.14
CA LYS A 89 16.68 -15.99 -0.10
C LYS A 89 15.43 -16.84 0.13
N GLU A 90 14.37 -16.25 0.66
CA GLU A 90 13.12 -16.95 1.01
C GLU A 90 11.91 -16.10 0.62
N GLY A 91 10.92 -16.76 0.01
CA GLY A 91 9.54 -16.32 0.04
C GLY A 91 9.17 -15.29 -1.01
N TYR A 92 8.79 -15.83 -2.14
CA TYR A 92 7.90 -15.11 -3.05
C TYR A 92 6.52 -15.08 -2.41
N ILE A 93 6.07 -13.93 -1.96
CA ILE A 93 4.71 -13.76 -1.48
C ILE A 93 4.01 -12.70 -2.31
N SER A 94 2.76 -12.97 -2.68
CA SER A 94 1.93 -11.96 -3.31
C SER A 94 1.44 -10.95 -2.25
N GLY A 95 1.02 -9.76 -2.68
CA GLY A 95 0.42 -8.79 -1.78
C GLY A 95 -0.83 -9.35 -1.08
N VAL A 96 -1.65 -10.10 -1.81
CA VAL A 96 -2.86 -10.76 -1.26
C VAL A 96 -2.48 -11.84 -0.25
N ASP A 97 -1.52 -12.71 -0.56
CA ASP A 97 -1.06 -13.73 0.37
C ASP A 97 -0.46 -13.11 1.64
N ALA A 98 0.27 -12.01 1.50
CA ALA A 98 0.84 -11.30 2.65
C ALA A 98 -0.26 -10.77 3.58
N LEU A 99 -1.31 -10.17 3.02
CA LEU A 99 -2.46 -9.70 3.81
C LEU A 99 -3.21 -10.86 4.48
N ALA A 100 -3.43 -11.97 3.76
CA ALA A 100 -4.13 -13.14 4.28
C ALA A 100 -3.34 -13.86 5.40
N ASN A 101 -2.02 -13.75 5.40
CA ASN A 101 -1.14 -14.38 6.40
C ASN A 101 -0.62 -13.42 7.47
N TYR A 102 -1.05 -12.15 7.46
CA TYR A 102 -0.70 -11.20 8.52
C TYR A 102 -1.37 -11.59 9.83
N LYS A 103 -0.58 -11.81 10.87
CA LYS A 103 -1.05 -12.42 12.12
C LYS A 103 -0.35 -11.85 13.35
N MET A 104 -0.89 -12.15 14.52
CA MET A 104 -0.27 -11.81 15.79
C MET A 104 1.05 -12.56 16.00
N ALA A 105 1.96 -11.93 16.72
CA ALA A 105 3.17 -12.59 17.19
C ALA A 105 2.82 -13.74 18.15
N PRO A 106 3.50 -14.89 18.06
CA PRO A 106 3.32 -15.97 19.00
C PRO A 106 3.76 -15.54 20.41
N PRO A 107 3.26 -16.21 21.47
CA PRO A 107 3.73 -15.97 22.82
C PRO A 107 5.26 -16.08 22.89
N GLY A 108 5.87 -15.19 23.67
CA GLY A 108 7.32 -15.23 23.91
C GLY A 108 7.74 -16.51 24.64
N LYS A 109 9.04 -16.76 24.74
CA LYS A 109 9.61 -17.94 25.41
C LYS A 109 9.12 -18.12 26.86
N ASN A 110 8.66 -17.03 27.50
CA ASN A 110 8.13 -17.03 28.86
C ASN A 110 6.60 -17.22 28.91
N GLY A 111 5.96 -17.63 27.82
CA GLY A 111 4.51 -17.77 27.73
C GLY A 111 3.72 -16.45 27.73
N VAL A 112 4.40 -15.30 27.74
CA VAL A 112 3.75 -13.99 27.72
C VAL A 112 3.29 -13.68 26.31
N THR A 113 1.99 -13.45 26.14
CA THR A 113 1.40 -13.03 24.86
C THR A 113 1.88 -11.62 24.52
N ARG A 114 2.43 -11.47 23.33
CA ARG A 114 2.78 -10.16 22.78
C ARG A 114 1.56 -9.58 22.10
N ASN A 115 1.15 -8.38 22.51
CA ASN A 115 0.05 -7.68 21.87
C ASN A 115 0.56 -6.85 20.67
N GLU A 116 1.24 -7.53 19.76
CA GLU A 116 1.82 -6.92 18.54
C GLU A 116 1.71 -7.90 17.36
N PRO A 117 1.63 -7.40 16.12
CA PRO A 117 1.71 -8.25 14.94
C PRO A 117 3.09 -8.90 14.81
N LEU A 118 3.11 -10.09 14.18
CA LEU A 118 4.35 -10.76 13.84
C LEU A 118 5.09 -9.97 12.76
N HIS A 119 6.35 -9.62 13.04
CA HIS A 119 7.21 -8.96 12.07
C HIS A 119 7.92 -10.01 11.22
N ASP A 120 7.33 -10.29 10.06
CA ASP A 120 7.84 -11.23 9.06
C ASP A 120 7.65 -10.65 7.64
N ILE A 121 7.85 -11.47 6.61
CA ILE A 121 7.67 -11.04 5.22
C ILE A 121 6.25 -10.53 4.93
N CYS A 122 5.23 -11.04 5.62
CA CYS A 122 3.85 -10.62 5.46
C CYS A 122 3.62 -9.20 5.99
N SER A 123 4.35 -8.81 7.04
CA SER A 123 4.19 -7.51 7.67
C SER A 123 4.52 -6.35 6.73
N HIS A 124 5.47 -6.51 5.82
CA HIS A 124 5.88 -5.43 4.91
C HIS A 124 4.74 -4.94 4.01
N ALA A 125 4.00 -5.85 3.38
CA ALA A 125 2.86 -5.49 2.55
C ALA A 125 1.68 -4.98 3.38
N ALA A 126 1.44 -5.61 4.53
CA ALA A 126 0.38 -5.20 5.45
C ALA A 126 0.65 -3.80 6.02
N ASP A 127 1.87 -3.49 6.41
CA ASP A 127 2.27 -2.16 6.92
C ASP A 127 2.17 -1.08 5.83
N SER A 128 2.48 -1.41 4.57
CA SER A 128 2.29 -0.48 3.45
C SER A 128 0.81 -0.14 3.24
N LEU A 129 -0.07 -1.15 3.24
CA LEU A 129 -1.51 -0.93 3.10
C LEU A 129 -2.08 -0.20 4.32
N ARG A 130 -1.60 -0.50 5.52
CA ARG A 130 -1.98 0.18 6.76
C ARG A 130 -1.61 1.65 6.72
N THR A 131 -0.41 2.00 6.26
CA THR A 131 0.02 3.39 6.07
C THR A 131 -0.91 4.13 5.10
N PHE A 132 -1.32 3.47 4.02
CA PHE A 132 -2.31 4.03 3.09
C PHE A 132 -3.68 4.22 3.77
N ALA A 133 -4.15 3.24 4.53
CA ALA A 133 -5.43 3.31 5.24
C ALA A 133 -5.46 4.44 6.28
N ASP A 134 -4.36 4.64 7.01
CA ASP A 134 -4.21 5.73 7.97
C ASP A 134 -4.27 7.10 7.26
N ALA A 135 -3.61 7.25 6.10
CA ALA A 135 -3.69 8.46 5.28
C ALA A 135 -5.10 8.73 4.75
N TRP A 136 -5.79 7.68 4.31
CA TRP A 136 -7.17 7.75 3.83
C TRP A 136 -8.13 8.16 4.96
N ALA A 137 -8.02 7.56 6.14
CA ALA A 137 -8.83 7.88 7.30
C ALA A 137 -8.58 9.31 7.80
N ALA A 138 -7.33 9.77 7.75
CA ALA A 138 -6.94 11.13 8.10
C ALA A 138 -7.39 12.19 7.07
N GLY A 139 -7.95 11.78 5.93
CA GLY A 139 -8.40 12.70 4.88
C GLY A 139 -7.27 13.29 4.02
N TYR A 140 -6.07 12.72 4.08
CA TYR A 140 -4.95 13.15 3.22
C TYR A 140 -5.14 12.73 1.76
N ILE A 141 -5.95 11.70 1.54
CA ILE A 141 -6.33 11.22 0.21
C ILE A 141 -7.77 11.61 0.00
N ALA A 142 -8.06 12.26 -1.14
CA ALA A 142 -9.43 12.61 -1.49
C ALA A 142 -10.30 11.33 -1.50
N LYS A 143 -11.32 11.33 -0.65
CA LYS A 143 -12.38 10.33 -0.73
C LYS A 143 -13.19 10.73 -1.95
N GLU A 144 -13.00 10.05 -3.07
CA GLU A 144 -13.96 10.14 -4.16
C GLU A 144 -15.28 9.61 -3.61
N THR A 145 -16.16 10.54 -3.25
CA THR A 145 -17.51 10.23 -2.79
C THR A 145 -18.33 9.87 -4.02
N GLY A 146 -18.49 8.58 -4.24
CA GLY A 146 -19.52 8.06 -5.11
C GLY A 146 -18.97 7.42 -6.39
N TRP A 147 -19.23 6.14 -6.52
CA TRP A 147 -19.52 5.56 -7.81
C TRP A 147 -20.77 6.30 -8.30
N LYS A 148 -20.58 7.29 -9.19
CA LYS A 148 -21.69 7.76 -10.00
C LYS A 148 -22.06 6.58 -10.88
N ASN A 149 -23.29 6.13 -10.80
CA ASN A 149 -23.82 5.20 -11.78
C ASN A 149 -23.65 5.88 -13.15
N ASP A 150 -23.19 5.12 -14.15
CA ASP A 150 -22.86 5.59 -15.51
C ASP A 150 -24.05 6.23 -16.26
N ASP A 151 -25.20 6.39 -15.62
CA ASP A 151 -26.43 6.93 -16.21
C ASP A 151 -26.54 8.47 -16.12
N ASP A 152 -25.62 9.17 -15.40
CA ASP A 152 -25.81 10.61 -15.11
C ASP A 152 -24.75 11.54 -15.73
N ASP A 153 -23.81 11.08 -16.57
CA ASP A 153 -22.81 11.99 -17.15
C ASP A 153 -22.39 11.63 -18.59
N GLU A 154 -22.97 12.34 -19.54
CA GLU A 154 -22.51 12.41 -20.92
C GLU A 154 -21.23 13.27 -21.02
N GLY A 155 -20.12 12.90 -20.41
CA GLY A 155 -18.96 13.75 -20.69
C GLY A 155 -17.58 13.36 -20.19
N VAL A 156 -17.42 12.56 -19.17
CA VAL A 156 -16.06 12.24 -18.68
C VAL A 156 -15.88 10.72 -18.52
N ARG A 157 -15.32 10.11 -19.55
CA ARG A 157 -14.93 8.69 -19.45
C ARG A 157 -13.69 8.57 -18.55
N SER A 158 -13.85 7.89 -17.40
CA SER A 158 -12.72 7.43 -16.59
C SER A 158 -11.76 6.62 -17.46
N PRO A 159 -10.44 6.85 -17.37
CA PRO A 159 -9.45 6.06 -18.11
C PRO A 159 -9.47 4.56 -17.75
N TYR A 160 -10.24 4.16 -16.75
CA TYR A 160 -10.39 2.77 -16.28
C TYR A 160 -11.69 2.09 -16.73
N SER A 161 -12.59 2.77 -17.42
CA SER A 161 -13.89 2.20 -17.85
C SER A 161 -13.76 1.05 -18.87
N GLY A 162 -12.59 0.84 -19.46
CA GLY A 162 -12.31 -0.27 -20.39
C GLY A 162 -11.91 -1.60 -19.75
N LEU A 163 -11.59 -1.64 -18.46
CA LEU A 163 -11.05 -2.83 -17.79
C LEU A 163 -12.08 -3.68 -17.06
N ALA A 164 -13.31 -3.19 -16.91
CA ALA A 164 -14.38 -3.89 -16.16
C ALA A 164 -15.20 -4.91 -16.96
N ARG A 165 -14.97 -5.06 -18.27
CA ARG A 165 -15.74 -6.02 -19.11
C ARG A 165 -15.03 -7.37 -19.26
N GLY A 166 -14.68 -8.01 -18.18
CA GLY A 166 -14.03 -9.32 -18.23
C GLY A 166 -13.96 -10.07 -16.90
N ALA A 167 -14.54 -9.54 -15.85
CA ALA A 167 -14.62 -10.25 -14.59
C ALA A 167 -16.00 -10.90 -14.46
N GLU A 168 -16.15 -12.11 -15.00
CA GLU A 168 -17.23 -12.98 -14.57
C GLU A 168 -17.08 -13.26 -13.08
N SER A 169 -18.16 -12.99 -12.38
CA SER A 169 -18.38 -13.26 -10.97
C SER A 169 -17.96 -14.69 -10.61
N LEU A 170 -16.93 -14.84 -9.80
CA LEU A 170 -16.69 -16.03 -8.99
C LEU A 170 -16.99 -15.67 -7.54
N TYR A 171 -18.26 -15.80 -7.16
CA TYR A 171 -18.65 -15.98 -5.77
C TYR A 171 -18.43 -17.46 -5.41
N LEU A 172 -17.54 -17.72 -4.50
CA LEU A 172 -17.58 -18.83 -3.55
C LEU A 172 -17.19 -18.34 -2.17
#